data_531e21fc9ccee43995704e52f415d67b
#
_entry.id   531e21fc9ccee43995704e52f415d67b
#
_cell.length_a   1.000
_cell.length_b   1.000
_cell.length_c   1.000
_cell.angle_alpha   90.00
_cell.angle_beta   90.00
_cell.angle_gamma   90.00
#
_symmetry.space_group_name_H-M   'P 1'
#
loop_
_entity.id
_entity.type
_entity.pdbx_description
1 polymer ?
#
loop_
_entity_poly.entity_id
_entity_poly.type
_entity_poly.pdbx_seq_one_letter_code
_entity_poly.pdbx_strand_id
1 'polypeptide(L)'
;MKRKSHRFNARIKFAIQALKSSLVKTRGPLIVSLAITNRCNLECAYCYYSYQKKADKDLSLESIKRFLDESYAMGTRFIILSGGEPLLRKNVKDIIQLVNDKGMLASLVTNGFFLADRAAELQDVSHLCISLDGEEKIHDSIRGKGSFKRIMKGIEEAKKYNIPIRINATLTKRNKESVDFLMDFTLKKRILFGVCFLYKSVDDSKSDLVLSDDEIRDILRRIIDYKKKGYPFLFSLKNLEYALNWPFSYKKIQLFDGEVPSDLRKIKCYWGRRMCVLEGNGKVFPCIALNNRFDALNFMEVGFKKAWEHACLHTCQTCYHLPNNEYNGFFGLDPRTWLNLIKVSIKDLRNAKKIDY
;
A
#
# COMPACT_ATOMS: atom_id res chain seq x y z
N MET A 1 -15.18 8.80 -22.87
CA MET A 1 -13.88 8.89 -23.59
C MET A 1 -12.83 9.72 -22.84
N LYS A 2 -13.08 10.95 -22.39
CA LYS A 2 -12.09 11.83 -21.71
C LYS A 2 -11.40 11.20 -20.48
N ARG A 3 -12.13 10.47 -19.60
CA ARG A 3 -11.56 9.80 -18.40
C ARG A 3 -10.56 8.68 -18.71
N LYS A 4 -10.85 7.83 -19.73
CA LYS A 4 -9.93 6.73 -20.13
C LYS A 4 -8.64 7.29 -20.71
N SER A 5 -8.71 8.37 -21.50
CA SER A 5 -7.55 9.05 -22.07
C SER A 5 -6.68 9.69 -20.98
N HIS A 6 -7.27 10.31 -19.97
CA HIS A 6 -6.52 10.96 -18.88
C HIS A 6 -5.72 9.93 -18.06
N ARG A 7 -6.33 8.79 -17.66
CA ARG A 7 -5.63 7.72 -16.94
C ARG A 7 -4.52 7.08 -17.78
N PHE A 8 -4.73 6.93 -19.07
CA PHE A 8 -3.70 6.40 -19.98
C PHE A 8 -2.50 7.33 -20.02
N ASN A 9 -2.71 8.63 -20.21
CA ASN A 9 -1.65 9.64 -20.21
C ASN A 9 -0.89 9.70 -18.87
N ALA A 10 -1.59 9.59 -17.72
CA ALA A 10 -0.96 9.55 -16.41
C ALA A 10 -0.09 8.29 -16.22
N ARG A 11 -0.53 7.13 -16.73
CA ARG A 11 0.27 5.89 -16.73
C ARG A 11 1.53 6.02 -17.57
N ILE A 12 1.45 6.65 -18.74
CA ILE A 12 2.63 6.93 -19.58
C ILE A 12 3.58 7.86 -18.85
N LYS A 13 3.10 8.97 -18.28
CA LYS A 13 3.93 9.90 -17.51
C LYS A 13 4.61 9.20 -16.32
N PHE A 14 3.87 8.33 -15.61
CA PHE A 14 4.43 7.52 -14.53
C PHE A 14 5.53 6.59 -15.05
N ALA A 15 5.30 5.85 -16.13
CA ALA A 15 6.28 4.92 -16.69
C ALA A 15 7.57 5.64 -17.16
N ILE A 16 7.44 6.77 -17.86
CA ILE A 16 8.56 7.60 -18.29
C ILE A 16 9.36 8.11 -17.07
N GLN A 17 8.65 8.63 -16.06
CA GLN A 17 9.31 9.15 -14.86
C GLN A 17 9.95 8.02 -14.03
N ALA A 18 9.33 6.83 -13.97
CA ALA A 18 9.90 5.66 -13.34
C ALA A 18 11.22 5.25 -14.00
N LEU A 19 11.24 5.17 -15.33
CA LEU A 19 12.44 4.85 -16.09
C LEU A 19 13.54 5.91 -15.86
N LYS A 20 13.21 7.19 -16.01
CA LYS A 20 14.15 8.29 -15.70
C LYS A 20 14.69 8.17 -14.27
N SER A 21 13.83 7.88 -13.31
CA SER A 21 14.21 7.77 -11.90
C SER A 21 15.12 6.57 -11.62
N SER A 22 15.07 5.52 -12.43
CA SER A 22 15.95 4.35 -12.31
C SER A 22 17.33 4.59 -12.90
N LEU A 23 17.43 5.48 -13.90
CA LEU A 23 18.68 5.77 -14.63
C LEU A 23 19.45 6.98 -14.05
N VAL A 24 18.73 7.95 -13.46
CA VAL A 24 19.33 9.20 -13.00
C VAL A 24 18.99 9.45 -11.51
N LYS A 25 19.88 10.10 -10.77
CA LYS A 25 19.61 10.55 -9.39
C LYS A 25 18.42 11.51 -9.41
N THR A 26 17.30 11.09 -8.75
CA THR A 26 16.06 11.89 -8.74
C THR A 26 16.10 12.98 -7.69
N ARG A 27 15.33 14.05 -7.97
CA ARG A 27 15.16 15.20 -7.08
C ARG A 27 14.07 15.00 -6.02
N GLY A 28 13.34 13.86 -6.06
CA GLY A 28 12.23 13.56 -5.15
C GLY A 28 11.68 12.14 -5.30
N PRO A 29 10.66 11.80 -4.47
CA PRO A 29 10.01 10.50 -4.55
C PRO A 29 9.09 10.41 -5.77
N LEU A 30 9.06 9.25 -6.43
CA LEU A 30 8.12 8.95 -7.52
C LEU A 30 6.71 8.65 -6.98
N ILE A 31 6.64 8.00 -5.81
CA ILE A 31 5.41 7.55 -5.17
C ILE A 31 5.36 8.11 -3.74
N VAL A 32 4.22 8.67 -3.36
CA VAL A 32 3.99 9.09 -1.97
C VAL A 32 2.71 8.45 -1.43
N SER A 33 2.82 7.82 -0.26
CA SER A 33 1.64 7.43 0.53
C SER A 33 1.22 8.62 1.37
N LEU A 34 0.04 9.16 1.08
CA LEU A 34 -0.52 10.33 1.74
C LEU A 34 -1.67 9.94 2.65
N ALA A 35 -1.50 10.09 3.95
CA ALA A 35 -2.59 9.97 4.90
C ALA A 35 -3.45 11.24 4.85
N ILE A 36 -4.65 11.14 4.26
CA ILE A 36 -5.54 12.30 4.10
C ILE A 36 -6.41 12.57 5.33
N THR A 37 -6.48 11.63 6.26
CA THR A 37 -7.21 11.79 7.53
C THR A 37 -6.59 10.93 8.62
N ASN A 38 -6.64 11.44 9.86
CA ASN A 38 -6.27 10.70 11.08
C ASN A 38 -7.49 10.06 11.76
N ARG A 39 -8.69 10.13 11.16
CA ARG A 39 -9.91 9.56 11.71
C ARG A 39 -10.21 8.21 11.09
N CYS A 40 -10.73 7.28 11.90
CA CYS A 40 -11.18 5.96 11.45
C CYS A 40 -12.49 5.60 12.16
N ASN A 41 -13.34 4.84 11.48
CA ASN A 41 -14.59 4.32 12.04
C ASN A 41 -14.44 2.91 12.64
N LEU A 42 -13.27 2.27 12.52
CA LEU A 42 -13.00 0.92 13.02
C LEU A 42 -11.83 0.91 14.01
N GLU A 43 -11.89 -0.04 14.98
CA GLU A 43 -10.84 -0.29 15.99
C GLU A 43 -10.17 -1.63 15.74
N CYS A 44 -9.50 -1.78 14.60
CA CYS A 44 -8.85 -3.04 14.24
C CYS A 44 -7.85 -3.48 15.33
N ALA A 45 -7.92 -4.76 15.72
CA ALA A 45 -7.12 -5.32 16.81
C ALA A 45 -5.60 -5.10 16.64
N TYR A 46 -5.11 -5.03 15.40
CA TYR A 46 -3.68 -4.84 15.07
C TYR A 46 -3.32 -3.41 14.66
N CYS A 47 -4.26 -2.45 14.70
CA CYS A 47 -3.97 -1.10 14.23
C CYS A 47 -2.89 -0.43 15.08
N TYR A 48 -1.72 -0.22 14.49
CA TYR A 48 -0.56 0.40 15.16
C TYR A 48 -0.72 1.92 15.33
N TYR A 49 -1.61 2.55 14.56
CA TYR A 49 -1.83 3.99 14.63
C TYR A 49 -2.85 4.41 15.68
N SER A 50 -3.74 3.50 16.11
CA SER A 50 -4.86 3.82 17.02
C SER A 50 -5.58 5.12 16.62
N TYR A 51 -5.91 5.25 15.34
CA TYR A 51 -6.44 6.47 14.71
C TYR A 51 -7.62 7.12 15.44
N GLN A 52 -8.42 6.34 16.15
CA GLN A 52 -9.54 6.89 16.92
C GLN A 52 -9.11 7.68 18.15
N LYS A 53 -7.90 7.44 18.65
CA LYS A 53 -7.33 8.13 19.82
C LYS A 53 -6.59 9.40 19.42
N LYS A 54 -6.45 9.71 18.12
CA LYS A 54 -5.73 10.89 17.64
C LYS A 54 -6.70 12.04 17.41
N ALA A 55 -6.47 13.13 18.15
CA ALA A 55 -7.22 14.39 18.00
C ALA A 55 -6.65 15.32 16.92
N ASP A 56 -5.65 14.89 16.15
CA ASP A 56 -4.99 15.73 15.15
C ASP A 56 -5.99 16.14 14.05
N LYS A 57 -5.96 17.41 13.69
CA LYS A 57 -6.74 17.92 12.55
C LYS A 57 -6.22 17.33 11.26
N ASP A 58 -7.13 16.95 10.38
CA ASP A 58 -6.79 16.54 9.01
C ASP A 58 -6.11 17.69 8.27
N LEU A 59 -5.19 17.38 7.35
CA LEU A 59 -4.63 18.36 6.43
C LEU A 59 -5.75 19.08 5.67
N SER A 60 -5.69 20.41 5.58
CA SER A 60 -6.64 21.19 4.78
C SER A 60 -6.50 20.83 3.28
N LEU A 61 -7.54 21.12 2.51
CA LEU A 61 -7.47 20.92 1.05
C LEU A 61 -6.36 21.77 0.42
N GLU A 62 -6.14 22.97 0.96
CA GLU A 62 -5.06 23.87 0.55
C GLU A 62 -3.68 23.29 0.85
N SER A 63 -3.48 22.75 2.06
CA SER A 63 -2.23 22.06 2.42
C SER A 63 -1.96 20.86 1.51
N ILE A 64 -3.00 20.08 1.18
CA ILE A 64 -2.89 18.97 0.24
C ILE A 64 -2.51 19.49 -1.16
N LYS A 65 -3.15 20.55 -1.65
CA LYS A 65 -2.82 21.16 -2.94
C LYS A 65 -1.36 21.63 -2.98
N ARG A 66 -0.92 22.35 -1.94
CA ARG A 66 0.48 22.78 -1.80
C ARG A 66 1.44 21.58 -1.85
N PHE A 67 1.17 20.53 -1.08
CA PHE A 67 1.96 19.29 -1.11
C PHE A 67 2.00 18.68 -2.52
N LEU A 68 0.86 18.61 -3.21
CA LEU A 68 0.79 18.04 -4.57
C LEU A 68 1.59 18.89 -5.57
N ASP A 69 1.60 20.23 -5.43
CA ASP A 69 2.40 21.12 -6.26
C ASP A 69 3.91 20.88 -6.05
N GLU A 70 4.35 20.92 -4.78
CA GLU A 70 5.75 20.71 -4.42
C GLU A 70 6.24 19.31 -4.82
N SER A 71 5.48 18.26 -4.52
CA SER A 71 5.85 16.88 -4.84
C SER A 71 5.87 16.59 -6.35
N TYR A 72 4.91 17.15 -7.11
CA TYR A 72 4.89 17.02 -8.57
C TYR A 72 6.14 17.64 -9.22
N ALA A 73 6.53 18.84 -8.77
CA ALA A 73 7.74 19.52 -9.22
C ALA A 73 9.02 18.71 -8.95
N MET A 74 9.03 17.93 -7.85
CA MET A 74 10.11 17.03 -7.49
C MET A 74 10.11 15.69 -8.25
N GLY A 75 9.06 15.39 -9.02
CA GLY A 75 8.97 14.19 -9.85
C GLY A 75 7.97 13.14 -9.37
N THR A 76 7.16 13.42 -8.35
CA THR A 76 6.08 12.52 -7.92
C THR A 76 5.04 12.37 -9.02
N ARG A 77 4.60 11.13 -9.28
CA ARG A 77 3.61 10.79 -10.31
C ARG A 77 2.53 9.82 -9.82
N PHE A 78 2.65 9.33 -8.59
CA PHE A 78 1.68 8.43 -8.02
C PHE A 78 1.45 8.75 -6.54
N ILE A 79 0.19 8.95 -6.16
CA ILE A 79 -0.26 9.18 -4.79
C ILE A 79 -1.11 8.00 -4.33
N ILE A 80 -0.74 7.41 -3.20
CA ILE A 80 -1.53 6.40 -2.50
C ILE A 80 -2.27 7.10 -1.37
N LEU A 81 -3.56 7.35 -1.57
CA LEU A 81 -4.41 7.98 -0.55
C LEU A 81 -4.74 6.96 0.53
N SER A 82 -4.40 7.28 1.76
CA SER A 82 -4.53 6.42 2.94
C SER A 82 -4.90 7.24 4.18
N GLY A 83 -4.66 6.71 5.36
CA GLY A 83 -4.87 7.35 6.65
C GLY A 83 -5.56 6.41 7.63
N GLY A 84 -6.46 6.91 8.47
CA GLY A 84 -7.41 6.09 9.21
C GLY A 84 -8.39 5.43 8.25
N GLU A 85 -9.48 6.11 7.91
CA GLU A 85 -10.38 5.69 6.83
C GLU A 85 -10.63 6.89 5.88
N PRO A 86 -10.05 6.87 4.66
CA PRO A 86 -10.21 7.95 3.69
C PRO A 86 -11.67 8.27 3.33
N LEU A 87 -12.56 7.27 3.35
CA LEU A 87 -13.96 7.46 3.02
C LEU A 87 -14.76 8.18 4.12
N LEU A 88 -14.18 8.45 5.29
CA LEU A 88 -14.77 9.39 6.27
C LEU A 88 -14.63 10.84 5.83
N ARG A 89 -13.66 11.11 4.95
CA ARG A 89 -13.40 12.47 4.48
C ARG A 89 -14.44 12.89 3.43
N LYS A 90 -15.24 13.92 3.73
CA LYS A 90 -16.33 14.39 2.84
C LYS A 90 -15.84 14.78 1.45
N ASN A 91 -14.66 15.40 1.36
CA ASN A 91 -14.07 15.89 0.12
C ASN A 91 -13.02 14.93 -0.49
N VAL A 92 -13.15 13.62 -0.26
CA VAL A 92 -12.22 12.61 -0.86
C VAL A 92 -12.22 12.67 -2.38
N LYS A 93 -13.40 12.91 -3.00
CA LYS A 93 -13.53 13.09 -4.46
C LYS A 93 -12.70 14.25 -4.97
N ASP A 94 -12.74 15.40 -4.26
CA ASP A 94 -11.99 16.60 -4.66
C ASP A 94 -10.46 16.34 -4.57
N ILE A 95 -10.02 15.61 -3.54
CA ILE A 95 -8.60 15.22 -3.40
C ILE A 95 -8.17 14.31 -4.55
N ILE A 96 -8.99 13.31 -4.92
CA ILE A 96 -8.73 12.46 -6.08
C ILE A 96 -8.61 13.30 -7.35
N GLN A 97 -9.52 14.25 -7.52
CA GLN A 97 -9.53 15.15 -8.68
C GLN A 97 -8.26 16.03 -8.71
N LEU A 98 -7.86 16.63 -7.59
CA LEU A 98 -6.62 17.42 -7.50
C LEU A 98 -5.37 16.62 -7.92
N VAL A 99 -5.28 15.33 -7.52
CA VAL A 99 -4.18 14.45 -7.95
C VAL A 99 -4.23 14.22 -9.45
N ASN A 100 -5.42 13.90 -9.98
CA ASN A 100 -5.60 13.60 -11.39
C ASN A 100 -5.35 14.82 -12.29
N ASP A 101 -5.82 16.01 -11.92
CA ASP A 101 -5.65 17.25 -12.69
C ASP A 101 -4.18 17.61 -12.91
N LYS A 102 -3.30 17.20 -11.97
CA LYS A 102 -1.85 17.31 -12.16
C LYS A 102 -1.25 16.23 -13.07
N GLY A 103 -2.08 15.30 -13.57
CA GLY A 103 -1.61 14.17 -14.38
C GLY A 103 -0.83 13.14 -13.57
N MET A 104 -1.09 13.05 -12.27
CA MET A 104 -0.62 11.98 -11.39
C MET A 104 -1.67 10.87 -11.30
N LEU A 105 -1.24 9.67 -10.90
CA LEU A 105 -2.12 8.56 -10.58
C LEU A 105 -2.55 8.64 -9.12
N ALA A 106 -3.84 8.44 -8.85
CA ALA A 106 -4.38 8.27 -7.50
C ALA A 106 -4.77 6.81 -7.28
N SER A 107 -4.36 6.20 -6.17
CA SER A 107 -4.98 4.99 -5.63
C SER A 107 -5.52 5.28 -4.23
N LEU A 108 -6.44 4.44 -3.75
CA LEU A 108 -7.03 4.63 -2.44
C LEU A 108 -7.03 3.31 -1.67
N VAL A 109 -6.61 3.37 -0.42
CA VAL A 109 -6.66 2.26 0.54
C VAL A 109 -7.82 2.51 1.50
N THR A 110 -8.71 1.53 1.65
CA THR A 110 -9.90 1.66 2.50
C THR A 110 -10.18 0.40 3.28
N ASN A 111 -10.78 0.55 4.46
CA ASN A 111 -11.36 -0.58 5.20
C ASN A 111 -12.68 -1.09 4.57
N GLY A 112 -13.20 -0.39 3.56
CA GLY A 112 -14.35 -0.80 2.76
C GLY A 112 -15.72 -0.60 3.43
N PHE A 113 -15.79 -0.12 4.67
CA PHE A 113 -17.06 0.00 5.41
C PHE A 113 -18.07 0.94 4.73
N PHE A 114 -17.59 2.06 4.19
CA PHE A 114 -18.40 3.07 3.49
C PHE A 114 -18.38 2.92 1.97
N LEU A 115 -17.73 1.88 1.46
CA LEU A 115 -17.49 1.74 0.03
C LEU A 115 -18.78 1.63 -0.77
N ALA A 116 -19.81 0.89 -0.26
CA ALA A 116 -21.08 0.74 -0.93
C ALA A 116 -21.79 2.08 -1.16
N ASP A 117 -21.67 2.99 -0.19
CA ASP A 117 -22.36 4.28 -0.23
C ASP A 117 -21.60 5.34 -1.06
N ARG A 118 -20.28 5.14 -1.25
CA ARG A 118 -19.39 6.14 -1.84
C ARG A 118 -18.63 5.68 -3.10
N ALA A 119 -18.93 4.49 -3.63
CA ALA A 119 -18.23 3.94 -4.80
C ALA A 119 -18.27 4.89 -6.02
N ALA A 120 -19.38 5.57 -6.24
CA ALA A 120 -19.54 6.53 -7.34
C ALA A 120 -18.51 7.67 -7.32
N GLU A 121 -17.99 8.05 -6.14
CA GLU A 121 -17.00 9.11 -5.99
C GLU A 121 -15.59 8.66 -6.38
N LEU A 122 -15.35 7.33 -6.45
CA LEU A 122 -14.04 6.73 -6.61
C LEU A 122 -13.72 6.28 -8.04
N GLN A 123 -14.57 6.63 -9.01
CA GLN A 123 -14.42 6.20 -10.41
C GLN A 123 -13.08 6.62 -11.04
N ASP A 124 -12.44 7.65 -10.51
CA ASP A 124 -11.20 8.21 -11.05
C ASP A 124 -9.92 7.73 -10.37
N VAL A 125 -9.99 6.79 -9.42
CA VAL A 125 -8.78 6.14 -8.87
C VAL A 125 -8.20 5.12 -9.86
N SER A 126 -6.89 4.98 -9.88
CA SER A 126 -6.19 3.99 -10.71
C SER A 126 -6.48 2.55 -10.25
N HIS A 127 -6.61 2.36 -8.94
CA HIS A 127 -7.10 1.13 -8.29
C HIS A 127 -7.52 1.42 -6.85
N LEU A 128 -8.39 0.59 -6.33
CA LEU A 128 -8.88 0.58 -4.96
C LEU A 128 -8.29 -0.61 -4.23
N CYS A 129 -7.63 -0.38 -3.11
CA CYS A 129 -7.12 -1.43 -2.23
C CYS A 129 -8.04 -1.56 -1.02
N ILE A 130 -8.75 -2.70 -0.94
CA ILE A 130 -9.70 -2.98 0.14
C ILE A 130 -9.05 -3.93 1.14
N SER A 131 -9.16 -3.58 2.41
CA SER A 131 -8.65 -4.42 3.49
C SER A 131 -9.64 -5.54 3.82
N LEU A 132 -9.23 -6.81 3.63
CA LEU A 132 -10.03 -7.99 3.97
C LEU A 132 -9.12 -9.05 4.61
N ASP A 133 -9.41 -9.45 5.84
CA ASP A 133 -8.51 -10.26 6.66
C ASP A 133 -8.93 -11.74 6.79
N GLY A 134 -10.05 -12.12 6.20
CA GLY A 134 -10.55 -13.50 6.24
C GLY A 134 -12.04 -13.58 5.97
N GLU A 135 -12.63 -14.74 6.26
CA GLU A 135 -14.07 -14.99 6.27
C GLU A 135 -14.80 -14.16 7.33
N GLU A 136 -16.12 -14.05 7.25
CA GLU A 136 -16.96 -13.13 8.04
C GLU A 136 -16.62 -13.15 9.53
N LYS A 137 -16.61 -14.32 10.15
CA LYS A 137 -16.39 -14.47 11.60
C LYS A 137 -15.00 -13.95 12.02
N ILE A 138 -13.97 -14.32 11.28
CA ILE A 138 -12.59 -13.93 11.56
C ILE A 138 -12.39 -12.44 11.27
N HIS A 139 -12.83 -11.98 10.10
CA HIS A 139 -12.71 -10.57 9.70
C HIS A 139 -13.38 -9.64 10.72
N ASP A 140 -14.63 -9.94 11.09
CA ASP A 140 -15.42 -9.14 12.03
C ASP A 140 -14.80 -9.14 13.44
N SER A 141 -14.19 -10.25 13.87
CA SER A 141 -13.50 -10.33 15.17
C SER A 141 -12.25 -9.44 15.25
N ILE A 142 -11.64 -9.13 14.08
CA ILE A 142 -10.43 -8.31 13.98
C ILE A 142 -10.76 -6.84 13.75
N ARG A 143 -11.74 -6.57 12.87
CA ARG A 143 -12.01 -5.20 12.40
C ARG A 143 -13.29 -4.58 12.95
N GLY A 144 -14.21 -5.40 13.45
CA GLY A 144 -15.48 -4.95 13.99
C GLY A 144 -16.67 -5.62 13.31
N LYS A 145 -17.68 -5.91 14.11
CA LYS A 145 -18.91 -6.63 13.72
C LYS A 145 -19.60 -5.97 12.53
N GLY A 146 -19.95 -6.77 11.52
CA GLY A 146 -20.67 -6.35 10.32
C GLY A 146 -19.80 -5.71 9.24
N SER A 147 -18.49 -5.53 9.48
CA SER A 147 -17.57 -4.94 8.50
C SER A 147 -17.42 -5.82 7.26
N PHE A 148 -17.41 -7.15 7.39
CA PHE A 148 -17.36 -8.08 6.27
C PHE A 148 -18.53 -7.88 5.29
N LYS A 149 -19.76 -7.85 5.79
CA LYS A 149 -20.96 -7.66 4.95
C LYS A 149 -20.93 -6.31 4.21
N ARG A 150 -20.47 -5.26 4.89
CA ARG A 150 -20.28 -3.94 4.27
C ARG A 150 -19.27 -3.98 3.12
N ILE A 151 -18.14 -4.66 3.31
CA ILE A 151 -17.12 -4.83 2.28
C ILE A 151 -17.66 -5.61 1.09
N MET A 152 -18.39 -6.72 1.32
CA MET A 152 -18.97 -7.51 0.24
C MET A 152 -19.90 -6.66 -0.64
N LYS A 153 -20.80 -5.88 -0.02
CA LYS A 153 -21.64 -4.92 -0.73
C LYS A 153 -20.82 -3.87 -1.47
N GLY A 154 -19.79 -3.33 -0.81
CA GLY A 154 -18.90 -2.34 -1.40
C GLY A 154 -18.14 -2.83 -2.63
N ILE A 155 -17.67 -4.09 -2.63
CA ILE A 155 -17.02 -4.70 -3.79
C ILE A 155 -17.98 -4.78 -4.99
N GLU A 156 -19.23 -5.21 -4.78
CA GLU A 156 -20.21 -5.30 -5.86
C GLU A 156 -20.58 -3.89 -6.39
N GLU A 157 -20.72 -2.89 -5.52
CA GLU A 157 -20.96 -1.51 -5.97
C GLU A 157 -19.76 -0.95 -6.75
N ALA A 158 -18.52 -1.15 -6.27
CA ALA A 158 -17.33 -0.66 -6.96
C ALA A 158 -17.17 -1.29 -8.36
N LYS A 159 -17.58 -2.56 -8.53
CA LYS A 159 -17.58 -3.24 -9.82
C LYS A 159 -18.52 -2.58 -10.83
N LYS A 160 -19.70 -2.11 -10.41
CA LYS A 160 -20.65 -1.38 -11.30
C LYS A 160 -20.02 -0.16 -11.95
N TYR A 161 -19.04 0.45 -11.28
CA TYR A 161 -18.29 1.60 -11.78
C TYR A 161 -16.98 1.24 -12.48
N ASN A 162 -16.72 -0.05 -12.72
CA ASN A 162 -15.47 -0.53 -13.34
C ASN A 162 -14.20 -0.03 -12.62
N ILE A 163 -14.24 0.04 -11.28
CA ILE A 163 -13.10 0.44 -10.46
C ILE A 163 -12.20 -0.80 -10.30
N PRO A 164 -10.91 -0.74 -10.69
CA PRO A 164 -9.98 -1.85 -10.43
C PRO A 164 -9.80 -2.08 -8.94
N ILE A 165 -10.09 -3.30 -8.47
CA ILE A 165 -10.05 -3.67 -7.05
C ILE A 165 -8.87 -4.58 -6.77
N ARG A 166 -8.21 -4.36 -5.64
CA ARG A 166 -7.24 -5.24 -5.01
C ARG A 166 -7.65 -5.49 -3.57
N ILE A 167 -7.42 -6.69 -3.08
CA ILE A 167 -7.58 -7.04 -1.67
C ILE A 167 -6.20 -7.07 -1.03
N ASN A 168 -6.10 -6.55 0.19
CA ASN A 168 -4.92 -6.74 1.02
C ASN A 168 -5.33 -7.24 2.41
N ALA A 169 -4.66 -8.27 2.90
CA ALA A 169 -4.81 -8.76 4.26
C ALA A 169 -3.58 -8.42 5.10
N THR A 170 -3.81 -8.06 6.37
CA THR A 170 -2.77 -8.05 7.39
C THR A 170 -2.85 -9.36 8.17
N LEU A 171 -1.83 -10.21 7.99
CA LEU A 171 -1.79 -11.53 8.63
C LEU A 171 -1.25 -11.45 10.05
N THR A 172 -1.98 -12.09 10.95
CA THR A 172 -1.75 -12.16 12.39
C THR A 172 -2.04 -13.58 12.88
N LYS A 173 -1.78 -13.87 14.14
CA LYS A 173 -2.19 -15.15 14.75
C LYS A 173 -3.70 -15.42 14.66
N ARG A 174 -4.53 -14.37 14.59
CA ARG A 174 -6.00 -14.52 14.54
C ARG A 174 -6.54 -14.97 13.19
N ASN A 175 -5.84 -14.71 12.12
CA ASN A 175 -6.31 -14.98 10.73
C ASN A 175 -5.30 -15.72 9.85
N LYS A 176 -4.29 -16.35 10.42
CA LYS A 176 -3.30 -17.12 9.65
C LYS A 176 -3.93 -18.25 8.83
N GLU A 177 -5.03 -18.84 9.31
CA GLU A 177 -5.74 -19.91 8.61
C GLU A 177 -6.65 -19.39 7.49
N SER A 178 -6.98 -18.10 7.45
CA SER A 178 -7.84 -17.51 6.41
C SER A 178 -7.13 -17.34 5.05
N VAL A 179 -5.85 -17.72 4.92
CA VAL A 179 -5.11 -17.58 3.66
C VAL A 179 -5.78 -18.34 2.53
N ASP A 180 -6.24 -19.57 2.76
CA ASP A 180 -6.89 -20.39 1.73
C ASP A 180 -8.24 -19.78 1.32
N PHE A 181 -9.04 -19.33 2.29
CA PHE A 181 -10.27 -18.61 2.00
C PHE A 181 -10.01 -17.36 1.14
N LEU A 182 -9.00 -16.55 1.49
CA LEU A 182 -8.67 -15.33 0.76
C LEU A 182 -8.18 -15.62 -0.67
N MET A 183 -7.39 -16.67 -0.86
CA MET A 183 -6.95 -17.11 -2.18
C MET A 183 -8.12 -17.53 -3.06
N ASP A 184 -9.00 -18.40 -2.56
CA ASP A 184 -10.18 -18.90 -3.28
C ASP A 184 -11.18 -17.77 -3.56
N PHE A 185 -11.44 -16.90 -2.57
CA PHE A 185 -12.30 -15.73 -2.73
C PHE A 185 -11.81 -14.84 -3.87
N THR A 186 -10.54 -14.50 -3.87
CA THR A 186 -9.96 -13.59 -4.86
C THR A 186 -9.87 -14.24 -6.25
N LEU A 187 -9.65 -15.55 -6.33
CA LEU A 187 -9.73 -16.29 -7.58
C LEU A 187 -11.14 -16.25 -8.16
N LYS A 188 -12.17 -16.60 -7.34
CA LYS A 188 -13.59 -16.57 -7.75
C LYS A 188 -14.05 -15.19 -8.19
N LYS A 189 -13.64 -14.14 -7.45
CA LYS A 189 -14.01 -12.76 -7.76
C LYS A 189 -13.11 -12.08 -8.81
N ARG A 190 -12.05 -12.76 -9.27
CA ARG A 190 -11.04 -12.26 -10.22
C ARG A 190 -10.37 -10.97 -9.74
N ILE A 191 -10.09 -10.90 -8.45
CA ILE A 191 -9.47 -9.74 -7.78
C ILE A 191 -8.02 -10.08 -7.43
N LEU A 192 -7.10 -9.13 -7.55
CA LEU A 192 -5.71 -9.30 -7.11
C LEU A 192 -5.62 -9.31 -5.60
N PHE A 193 -4.82 -10.21 -5.06
CA PHE A 193 -4.60 -10.37 -3.64
C PHE A 193 -3.17 -10.06 -3.23
N GLY A 194 -2.99 -9.28 -2.17
CA GLY A 194 -1.72 -9.02 -1.51
C GLY A 194 -1.83 -9.25 -0.01
N VAL A 195 -0.70 -9.49 0.64
CA VAL A 195 -0.62 -9.64 2.09
C VAL A 195 0.50 -8.81 2.67
N CYS A 196 0.37 -8.43 3.92
CA CYS A 196 1.48 -8.05 4.78
C CYS A 196 1.39 -8.82 6.10
N PHE A 197 2.53 -9.12 6.70
CA PHE A 197 2.59 -9.69 8.04
C PHE A 197 2.57 -8.55 9.06
N LEU A 198 1.82 -8.73 10.15
CA LEU A 198 1.94 -7.82 11.28
C LEU A 198 3.35 -7.95 11.86
N TYR A 199 4.05 -6.85 11.94
CA TYR A 199 5.37 -6.78 12.57
C TYR A 199 5.30 -6.08 13.92
N LYS A 200 6.29 -6.36 14.78
CA LYS A 200 6.38 -5.77 16.10
C LYS A 200 6.46 -4.24 16.01
N SER A 201 5.51 -3.57 16.64
CA SER A 201 5.51 -2.11 16.80
C SER A 201 6.54 -1.65 17.85
N VAL A 202 6.84 -0.36 17.86
CA VAL A 202 7.74 0.24 18.86
C VAL A 202 7.18 0.10 20.27
N ASP A 203 5.85 0.17 20.43
CA ASP A 203 5.17 0.13 21.73
C ASP A 203 4.84 -1.28 22.25
N ASP A 204 5.20 -2.33 21.49
CA ASP A 204 4.97 -3.75 21.83
C ASP A 204 3.52 -4.15 22.16
N SER A 205 2.57 -3.21 22.06
CA SER A 205 1.18 -3.37 22.49
C SER A 205 0.37 -4.43 21.73
N LYS A 206 0.93 -4.99 20.65
CA LYS A 206 0.30 -5.98 19.75
C LYS A 206 1.17 -7.23 19.56
N SER A 207 2.13 -7.46 20.45
CA SER A 207 3.08 -8.58 20.34
C SER A 207 2.41 -9.95 20.36
N ASP A 208 1.28 -10.10 21.05
CA ASP A 208 0.46 -11.30 21.13
C ASP A 208 -0.19 -11.69 19.79
N LEU A 209 -0.34 -10.74 18.86
CA LEU A 209 -0.90 -10.96 17.52
C LEU A 209 0.16 -11.30 16.47
N VAL A 210 1.43 -11.07 16.76
CA VAL A 210 2.54 -11.29 15.81
C VAL A 210 2.78 -12.78 15.64
N LEU A 211 2.86 -13.22 14.37
CA LEU A 211 3.15 -14.59 14.00
C LEU A 211 4.58 -15.00 14.41
N SER A 212 4.77 -16.29 14.71
CA SER A 212 6.09 -16.87 14.87
C SER A 212 6.83 -16.98 13.53
N ASP A 213 8.13 -17.19 13.60
CA ASP A 213 8.96 -17.35 12.40
C ASP A 213 8.52 -18.57 11.56
N ASP A 214 8.13 -19.68 12.21
CA ASP A 214 7.66 -20.88 11.52
C ASP A 214 6.28 -20.68 10.88
N GLU A 215 5.36 -19.99 11.56
CA GLU A 215 4.05 -19.64 11.01
C GLU A 215 4.18 -18.77 9.75
N ILE A 216 5.11 -17.79 9.76
CA ILE A 216 5.35 -16.94 8.59
C ILE A 216 5.93 -17.76 7.43
N ARG A 217 6.90 -18.65 7.71
CA ARG A 217 7.49 -19.53 6.66
C ARG A 217 6.45 -20.46 6.07
N ASP A 218 5.59 -21.06 6.89
CA ASP A 218 4.51 -21.94 6.42
C ASP A 218 3.55 -21.19 5.49
N ILE A 219 3.07 -20.03 5.93
CA ILE A 219 2.20 -19.17 5.12
C ILE A 219 2.87 -18.78 3.80
N LEU A 220 4.16 -18.43 3.81
CA LEU A 220 4.89 -18.07 2.59
C LEU A 220 5.00 -19.25 1.63
N ARG A 221 5.25 -20.49 2.11
CA ARG A 221 5.25 -21.71 1.27
C ARG A 221 3.89 -21.92 0.63
N ARG A 222 2.80 -21.83 1.40
CA ARG A 222 1.42 -21.96 0.89
C ARG A 222 1.13 -20.90 -0.19
N ILE A 223 1.47 -19.63 0.05
CA ILE A 223 1.28 -18.55 -0.93
C ILE A 223 2.10 -18.79 -2.20
N ILE A 224 3.34 -19.26 -2.08
CA ILE A 224 4.18 -19.60 -3.25
C ILE A 224 3.52 -20.70 -4.09
N ASP A 225 2.97 -21.74 -3.45
CA ASP A 225 2.28 -22.83 -4.15
C ASP A 225 1.01 -22.35 -4.87
N TYR A 226 0.20 -21.52 -4.21
CA TYR A 226 -0.96 -20.87 -4.86
C TYR A 226 -0.53 -20.04 -6.06
N LYS A 227 0.51 -19.23 -5.92
CA LYS A 227 1.00 -18.41 -7.02
C LYS A 227 1.52 -19.25 -8.19
N LYS A 228 2.24 -20.34 -7.93
CA LYS A 228 2.67 -21.30 -8.97
C LYS A 228 1.50 -21.96 -9.69
N LYS A 229 0.39 -22.23 -8.98
CA LYS A 229 -0.89 -22.70 -9.54
C LYS A 229 -1.67 -21.63 -10.30
N GLY A 230 -1.17 -20.38 -10.40
CA GLY A 230 -1.78 -19.30 -11.19
C GLY A 230 -2.83 -18.45 -10.48
N TYR A 231 -2.98 -18.57 -9.17
CA TYR A 231 -3.85 -17.70 -8.38
C TYR A 231 -3.48 -16.22 -8.54
N PRO A 232 -4.43 -15.28 -8.39
CA PRO A 232 -4.21 -13.86 -8.67
C PRO A 232 -3.48 -13.14 -7.53
N PHE A 233 -2.27 -13.58 -7.21
CA PHE A 233 -1.46 -12.99 -6.16
C PHE A 233 -0.57 -11.87 -6.67
N LEU A 234 -0.53 -10.75 -5.95
CA LEU A 234 0.07 -9.49 -6.39
C LEU A 234 1.60 -9.55 -6.51
N PHE A 235 2.28 -10.13 -5.50
CA PHE A 235 3.74 -10.07 -5.40
C PHE A 235 4.43 -11.15 -6.24
N SER A 236 5.64 -10.85 -6.73
CA SER A 236 6.46 -11.76 -7.52
C SER A 236 6.97 -12.95 -6.71
N LEU A 237 7.22 -14.09 -7.39
CA LEU A 237 7.84 -15.26 -6.74
C LEU A 237 9.19 -14.90 -6.12
N LYS A 238 10.00 -14.05 -6.81
CA LYS A 238 11.27 -13.58 -6.26
C LYS A 238 11.12 -12.91 -4.90
N ASN A 239 10.11 -12.04 -4.76
CA ASN A 239 9.86 -11.35 -3.50
C ASN A 239 9.40 -12.32 -2.40
N LEU A 240 8.52 -13.26 -2.74
CA LEU A 240 8.07 -14.31 -1.81
C LEU A 240 9.22 -15.23 -1.37
N GLU A 241 10.05 -15.68 -2.31
CA GLU A 241 11.23 -16.50 -2.04
C GLU A 241 12.25 -15.75 -1.18
N TYR A 242 12.45 -14.46 -1.44
CA TYR A 242 13.32 -13.62 -0.62
C TYR A 242 12.81 -13.53 0.82
N ALA A 243 11.51 -13.30 1.00
CA ALA A 243 10.91 -13.26 2.33
C ALA A 243 10.98 -14.63 3.03
N LEU A 244 10.75 -15.76 2.32
CA LEU A 244 10.85 -17.10 2.87
C LEU A 244 12.26 -17.44 3.36
N ASN A 245 13.28 -16.99 2.62
CA ASN A 245 14.69 -17.22 2.93
C ASN A 245 15.31 -16.08 3.76
N TRP A 246 14.48 -15.28 4.46
CA TRP A 246 14.99 -14.25 5.37
C TRP A 246 15.85 -14.88 6.47
N PRO A 247 17.14 -14.51 6.59
CA PRO A 247 18.07 -15.26 7.44
C PRO A 247 17.97 -14.92 8.94
N PHE A 248 17.08 -14.00 9.30
CA PHE A 248 16.86 -13.57 10.67
C PHE A 248 15.46 -13.94 11.15
N SER A 249 15.22 -13.78 12.46
CA SER A 249 13.85 -13.76 12.96
C SER A 249 13.01 -12.68 12.27
N TYR A 250 11.77 -12.98 11.94
CA TYR A 250 10.83 -12.01 11.36
C TYR A 250 10.44 -10.88 12.34
N LYS A 251 10.83 -10.99 13.61
CA LYS A 251 10.78 -9.86 14.55
C LYS A 251 11.73 -8.73 14.14
N LYS A 252 12.82 -9.04 13.43
CA LYS A 252 13.75 -8.08 12.82
C LYS A 252 13.35 -7.83 11.36
N ILE A 253 12.39 -6.91 11.15
CA ILE A 253 11.81 -6.64 9.83
C ILE A 253 12.81 -6.06 8.82
N GLN A 254 13.79 -5.26 9.28
CA GLN A 254 14.69 -4.49 8.44
C GLN A 254 16.13 -4.54 8.95
N LEU A 255 17.07 -4.30 8.03
CA LEU A 255 18.51 -4.21 8.32
C LEU A 255 19.00 -2.82 7.90
N PHE A 256 19.79 -2.22 8.79
CA PHE A 256 20.48 -0.96 8.54
C PHE A 256 21.89 -1.18 8.04
N ASP A 257 22.61 -0.08 7.80
CA ASP A 257 24.01 -0.14 7.41
C ASP A 257 24.85 -0.83 8.51
N GLY A 258 25.79 -1.68 8.09
CA GLY A 258 26.58 -2.50 9.01
C GLY A 258 25.87 -3.78 9.52
N GLU A 259 24.57 -3.93 9.35
CA GLU A 259 23.82 -5.12 9.79
C GLU A 259 23.59 -6.16 8.69
N VAL A 260 23.89 -5.84 7.44
CA VAL A 260 23.64 -6.72 6.29
C VAL A 260 24.82 -7.69 6.12
N PRO A 261 24.59 -9.01 6.22
CA PRO A 261 25.63 -10.00 5.95
C PRO A 261 26.18 -9.87 4.52
N SER A 262 27.48 -10.10 4.35
CA SER A 262 28.17 -9.97 3.06
C SER A 262 27.67 -10.96 2.01
N ASP A 263 27.20 -12.14 2.43
CA ASP A 263 26.64 -13.20 1.59
C ASP A 263 25.14 -13.05 1.28
N LEU A 264 24.45 -12.13 1.94
CA LEU A 264 23.03 -11.88 1.69
C LEU A 264 22.82 -11.19 0.36
N ARG A 265 22.22 -11.89 -0.62
CA ARG A 265 21.72 -11.29 -1.87
C ARG A 265 20.50 -10.40 -1.60
N LYS A 266 20.75 -9.21 -1.05
CA LYS A 266 19.70 -8.30 -0.60
C LYS A 266 18.88 -7.72 -1.74
N ILE A 267 17.57 -7.53 -1.50
CA ILE A 267 16.74 -6.60 -2.27
C ILE A 267 17.01 -5.20 -1.69
N LYS A 268 17.67 -4.34 -2.49
CA LYS A 268 18.00 -2.96 -2.06
C LYS A 268 16.74 -2.17 -1.76
N CYS A 269 16.72 -1.47 -0.63
CA CYS A 269 15.63 -0.59 -0.27
C CYS A 269 15.67 0.74 -1.03
N TYR A 270 14.53 1.12 -1.62
CA TYR A 270 14.33 2.41 -2.31
C TYR A 270 13.36 3.34 -1.57
N TRP A 271 12.78 2.89 -0.46
CA TRP A 271 11.97 3.73 0.42
C TRP A 271 12.82 4.85 1.04
N GLY A 272 12.23 6.03 1.21
CA GLY A 272 12.94 7.25 1.56
C GLY A 272 13.55 7.97 0.35
N ARG A 273 13.95 7.22 -0.69
CA ARG A 273 14.59 7.81 -1.90
C ARG A 273 13.64 7.92 -3.10
N ARG A 274 12.82 6.89 -3.33
CA ARG A 274 11.86 6.82 -4.46
C ARG A 274 10.42 6.80 -3.98
N MET A 275 10.23 6.49 -2.72
CA MET A 275 8.94 6.46 -2.05
C MET A 275 9.08 7.05 -0.66
N CYS A 276 8.00 7.65 -0.15
CA CYS A 276 7.92 8.10 1.23
C CYS A 276 6.47 8.10 1.71
N VAL A 277 6.28 8.37 2.98
CA VAL A 277 4.97 8.49 3.63
C VAL A 277 4.82 9.93 4.13
N LEU A 278 3.70 10.56 3.81
CA LEU A 278 3.26 11.81 4.41
C LEU A 278 2.06 11.52 5.31
N GLU A 279 2.24 11.74 6.58
CA GLU A 279 1.21 11.54 7.60
C GLU A 279 0.18 12.67 7.60
N GLY A 280 -1.02 12.38 8.15
CA GLY A 280 -2.11 13.36 8.23
C GLY A 280 -1.81 14.61 9.08
N ASN A 281 -0.77 14.57 9.91
CA ASN A 281 -0.26 15.71 10.67
C ASN A 281 0.87 16.49 9.95
N GLY A 282 1.20 16.11 8.71
CA GLY A 282 2.22 16.79 7.90
C GLY A 282 3.66 16.27 8.08
N LYS A 283 3.91 15.29 8.96
CA LYS A 283 5.24 14.69 9.11
C LYS A 283 5.59 13.75 7.96
N VAL A 284 6.85 13.80 7.49
CA VAL A 284 7.34 12.99 6.36
C VAL A 284 8.26 11.89 6.87
N PHE A 285 7.91 10.63 6.59
CA PHE A 285 8.69 9.45 6.94
C PHE A 285 9.22 8.73 5.70
N PRO A 286 10.39 8.08 5.77
CA PRO A 286 10.91 7.31 4.64
C PRO A 286 10.03 6.09 4.33
N CYS A 287 9.47 5.43 5.35
CA CYS A 287 8.70 4.20 5.24
C CYS A 287 7.77 4.05 6.45
N ILE A 288 6.66 3.35 6.26
CA ILE A 288 5.70 3.05 7.33
C ILE A 288 6.31 2.25 8.50
N ALA A 289 7.27 1.37 8.22
CA ALA A 289 7.97 0.60 9.25
C ALA A 289 8.96 1.43 10.08
N LEU A 290 9.20 2.68 9.69
CA LEU A 290 10.10 3.62 10.38
C LEU A 290 9.35 4.78 11.05
N ASN A 291 8.02 4.76 11.02
CA ASN A 291 7.23 5.74 11.74
C ASN A 291 7.56 5.71 13.25
N ASN A 292 7.67 6.89 13.84
CA ASN A 292 7.99 7.10 15.26
C ASN A 292 9.39 6.57 15.70
N ARG A 293 10.29 6.26 14.75
CA ARG A 293 11.67 5.82 15.08
C ARG A 293 12.71 6.93 14.96
N PHE A 294 12.32 8.11 14.52
CA PHE A 294 13.15 9.32 14.46
C PHE A 294 12.26 10.56 14.46
N ASP A 295 12.85 11.73 14.67
CA ASP A 295 12.12 13.00 14.68
C ASP A 295 11.91 13.50 13.25
N ALA A 296 10.73 13.21 12.70
CA ALA A 296 10.36 13.55 11.34
C ALA A 296 9.96 15.02 11.21
N LEU A 297 10.46 15.69 10.18
CA LEU A 297 10.11 17.09 9.90
C LEU A 297 8.70 17.20 9.30
N ASN A 298 8.03 18.31 9.64
CA ASN A 298 6.71 18.65 9.13
C ASN A 298 6.85 19.49 7.85
N PHE A 299 6.25 19.00 6.72
CA PHE A 299 6.34 19.71 5.44
C PHE A 299 5.66 21.08 5.46
N MET A 300 4.67 21.28 6.30
CA MET A 300 3.98 22.58 6.39
C MET A 300 4.90 23.68 6.91
N GLU A 301 5.86 23.31 7.77
CA GLU A 301 6.83 24.23 8.39
C GLU A 301 8.05 24.45 7.48
N VAL A 302 8.60 23.37 6.91
CA VAL A 302 9.90 23.43 6.23
C VAL A 302 9.83 23.22 4.71
N GLY A 303 8.63 22.97 4.16
CA GLY A 303 8.41 22.55 2.77
C GLY A 303 8.68 21.06 2.56
N PHE A 304 8.02 20.47 1.53
CA PHE A 304 8.08 19.03 1.29
C PHE A 304 9.50 18.55 0.92
N LYS A 305 10.24 19.34 0.15
CA LYS A 305 11.61 18.99 -0.26
C LYS A 305 12.50 18.76 0.95
N LYS A 306 12.57 19.73 1.88
CA LYS A 306 13.43 19.65 3.08
C LYS A 306 13.01 18.52 4.01
N ALA A 307 11.69 18.34 4.22
CA ALA A 307 11.17 17.26 5.04
C ALA A 307 11.50 15.87 4.44
N TRP A 308 11.39 15.72 3.10
CA TRP A 308 11.77 14.48 2.41
C TRP A 308 13.29 14.23 2.44
N GLU A 309 14.12 15.25 2.21
CA GLU A 309 15.58 15.14 2.30
C GLU A 309 16.03 14.66 3.67
N HIS A 310 15.42 15.19 4.73
CA HIS A 310 15.64 14.71 6.10
C HIS A 310 15.23 13.25 6.28
N ALA A 311 14.07 12.85 5.78
CA ALA A 311 13.62 11.46 5.82
C ALA A 311 14.58 10.50 5.09
N CYS A 312 15.25 10.95 4.02
CA CYS A 312 16.22 10.15 3.27
C CYS A 312 17.44 9.71 4.11
N LEU A 313 17.78 10.46 5.18
CA LEU A 313 18.89 10.13 6.07
C LEU A 313 18.59 8.91 6.96
N HIS A 314 17.31 8.56 7.13
CA HIS A 314 16.83 7.53 8.04
C HIS A 314 16.33 6.27 7.30
N THR A 315 17.06 5.81 6.27
CA THR A 315 16.66 4.65 5.46
C THR A 315 17.38 3.37 5.87
N CYS A 316 16.67 2.23 5.75
CA CYS A 316 17.30 0.92 5.89
C CYS A 316 17.90 0.44 4.56
N GLN A 317 18.72 -0.62 4.61
CA GLN A 317 19.37 -1.23 3.44
C GLN A 317 18.47 -2.26 2.76
N THR A 318 17.74 -3.05 3.54
CA THR A 318 16.83 -4.10 3.07
C THR A 318 15.82 -4.49 4.14
N CYS A 319 14.74 -5.17 3.76
CA CYS A 319 13.74 -5.75 4.66
C CYS A 319 13.06 -6.95 3.99
N TYR A 320 12.27 -7.73 4.75
CA TYR A 320 11.43 -8.79 4.17
C TYR A 320 9.99 -8.34 3.85
N HIS A 321 9.62 -7.11 4.10
CA HIS A 321 8.25 -6.62 3.95
C HIS A 321 7.78 -6.71 2.48
N LEU A 322 6.84 -7.61 2.21
CA LEU A 322 6.40 -7.97 0.86
C LEU A 322 5.94 -6.78 0.00
N PRO A 323 5.03 -5.90 0.48
CA PRO A 323 4.62 -4.72 -0.29
C PRO A 323 5.80 -3.83 -0.68
N ASN A 324 6.72 -3.58 0.26
CA ASN A 324 7.87 -2.72 0.01
C ASN A 324 8.83 -3.33 -1.00
N ASN A 325 9.04 -4.64 -0.91
CA ASN A 325 9.99 -5.34 -1.79
C ASN A 325 9.50 -5.47 -3.23
N GLU A 326 8.19 -5.52 -3.47
CA GLU A 326 7.68 -5.46 -4.83
C GLU A 326 8.01 -4.12 -5.50
N TYR A 327 7.87 -3.00 -4.78
CA TYR A 327 8.33 -1.69 -5.25
C TYR A 327 9.85 -1.60 -5.35
N ASN A 328 10.58 -2.20 -4.41
CA ASN A 328 12.05 -2.25 -4.46
C ASN A 328 12.55 -3.02 -5.69
N GLY A 329 11.94 -4.16 -6.02
CA GLY A 329 12.21 -4.90 -7.25
C GLY A 329 11.89 -4.11 -8.51
N PHE A 330 10.79 -3.35 -8.51
CA PHE A 330 10.44 -2.45 -9.61
C PHE A 330 11.51 -1.38 -9.84
N PHE A 331 11.91 -0.64 -8.80
CA PHE A 331 12.94 0.40 -8.89
C PHE A 331 14.35 -0.16 -9.14
N GLY A 332 14.62 -1.37 -8.68
CA GLY A 332 15.87 -2.08 -8.93
C GLY A 332 15.95 -2.71 -10.31
N LEU A 333 14.97 -2.49 -11.19
CA LEU A 333 14.88 -3.04 -12.55
C LEU A 333 14.99 -4.58 -12.58
N ASP A 334 14.47 -5.25 -11.56
CA ASP A 334 14.50 -6.71 -11.49
C ASP A 334 13.56 -7.32 -12.54
N PRO A 335 14.08 -8.15 -13.47
CA PRO A 335 13.29 -8.68 -14.58
C PRO A 335 12.09 -9.53 -14.11
N ARG A 336 12.23 -10.31 -13.04
CA ARG A 336 11.15 -11.17 -12.53
C ARG A 336 10.03 -10.34 -11.91
N THR A 337 10.37 -9.26 -11.23
CA THR A 337 9.40 -8.30 -10.70
C THR A 337 8.70 -7.56 -11.83
N TRP A 338 9.40 -7.10 -12.85
CA TRP A 338 8.81 -6.44 -14.02
C TRP A 338 7.87 -7.36 -14.79
N LEU A 339 8.28 -8.61 -15.06
CA LEU A 339 7.41 -9.60 -15.71
C LEU A 339 6.15 -9.88 -14.89
N ASN A 340 6.26 -9.95 -13.56
CA ASN A 340 5.11 -10.08 -12.67
C ASN A 340 4.16 -8.89 -12.79
N LEU A 341 4.69 -7.66 -12.74
CA LEU A 341 3.89 -6.43 -12.84
C LEU A 341 3.17 -6.33 -14.19
N ILE A 342 3.81 -6.71 -15.28
CA ILE A 342 3.19 -6.75 -16.61
C ILE A 342 2.03 -7.76 -16.61
N LYS A 343 2.26 -9.00 -16.13
CA LYS A 343 1.21 -10.04 -16.03
C LYS A 343 0.03 -9.59 -15.17
N VAL A 344 0.30 -8.98 -14.02
CA VAL A 344 -0.71 -8.43 -13.12
C VAL A 344 -1.50 -7.30 -13.79
N SER A 345 -0.83 -6.38 -14.47
CA SER A 345 -1.48 -5.26 -15.17
C SER A 345 -2.38 -5.73 -16.32
N ILE A 346 -1.98 -6.78 -17.06
CA ILE A 346 -2.81 -7.38 -18.11
C ILE A 346 -4.04 -8.05 -17.50
N LYS A 347 -3.90 -8.75 -16.36
CA LYS A 347 -5.05 -9.35 -15.65
C LYS A 347 -6.02 -8.27 -15.16
N ASP A 348 -5.53 -7.17 -14.58
CA ASP A 348 -6.37 -6.03 -14.18
C ASP A 348 -7.17 -5.45 -15.35
N LEU A 349 -6.52 -5.28 -16.51
CA LEU A 349 -7.16 -4.74 -17.72
C LEU A 349 -8.22 -5.71 -18.30
N ARG A 350 -7.95 -7.03 -18.28
CA ARG A 350 -8.91 -8.04 -18.75
C ARG A 350 -10.12 -8.16 -17.84
N ASN A 351 -9.91 -8.04 -16.52
CA ASN A 351 -10.99 -8.07 -15.55
C ASN A 351 -11.90 -6.84 -15.67
N ALA A 352 -11.32 -5.67 -15.95
CA ALA A 352 -12.08 -4.44 -16.20
C ALA A 352 -12.91 -4.50 -17.52
N LYS A 353 -12.47 -5.27 -18.54
CA LYS A 353 -13.20 -5.42 -19.83
C LYS A 353 -14.29 -6.50 -19.83
N LYS A 354 -14.25 -7.47 -18.91
CA LYS A 354 -15.21 -8.60 -18.87
C LYS A 354 -16.46 -8.32 -18.03
N ILE A 355 -16.66 -7.11 -17.58
CA ILE A 355 -17.87 -6.68 -16.84
C ILE A 355 -18.94 -6.14 -17.81
N ASP A 356 -18.67 -6.11 -19.12
CA ASP A 356 -19.60 -5.63 -20.16
C ASP A 356 -20.53 -6.73 -20.75
N TYR A 357 -20.87 -7.79 -19.97
CA TYR A 357 -21.91 -8.77 -20.34
C TYR A 357 -22.68 -9.24 -19.11
#